data_47c01cbc1f7abf1b98022f0064d78836
#
_entry.id   47c01cbc1f7abf1b98022f0064d78836
#
_cell.length_a   1.000
_cell.length_b   1.000
_cell.length_c   1.000
_cell.angle_alpha   90.00
_cell.angle_beta   90.00
_cell.angle_gamma   90.00
#
_symmetry.space_group_name_H-M   'P 1'
#
loop_
_entity.id
_entity.type
_entity.pdbx_description
1 polymer ?
#
loop_
_entity_poly.entity_id
_entity_poly.type
_entity_poly.pdbx_seq_one_letter_code
_entity_poly.pdbx_strand_id
1 'polypeptide(L)'
;MGIAIAVEGWSGYYPIAHDTPPNMDKAIVTKWLKKQCSFEDKNYIFHNAFYDVGWLKAMGVDIKGKIIDTLIAAPLVDENRFRFDLNTLSKDYLQESKSEAQLYEAAKMWGLDPKAELWKLPASHVGEYAEQDAAVTLRLWNHL
;
A
#
# COMPACT_ATOMS: atom_id res chain seq x y z
N MET A 1 2.17 -1.82 -11.83
CA MET A 1 2.12 -0.74 -10.82
C MET A 1 0.68 -0.28 -10.61
N GLY A 2 0.32 0.00 -9.40
CA GLY A 2 -1.01 0.46 -9.02
C GLY A 2 -0.96 1.17 -7.67
N ILE A 3 -2.09 1.76 -7.30
CA ILE A 3 -2.21 2.54 -6.07
C ILE A 3 -3.35 1.98 -5.25
N ALA A 4 -3.06 1.59 -4.01
CA ALA A 4 -4.05 1.15 -3.04
C ALA A 4 -4.29 2.25 -2.01
N ILE A 5 -5.55 2.50 -1.70
CA ILE A 5 -5.97 3.53 -0.76
C ILE A 5 -7.03 2.95 0.16
N ALA A 6 -6.93 3.26 1.45
CA ALA A 6 -7.94 2.93 2.43
C ALA A 6 -8.32 4.16 3.25
N VAL A 7 -9.60 4.29 3.50
CA VAL A 7 -10.17 5.22 4.47
C VAL A 7 -11.10 4.42 5.38
N GLU A 8 -11.58 5.02 6.45
CA GLU A 8 -12.52 4.34 7.32
C GLU A 8 -13.77 3.90 6.55
N GLY A 9 -14.01 2.59 6.54
CA GLY A 9 -15.17 1.99 5.87
C GLY A 9 -15.03 1.75 4.37
N TRP A 10 -13.88 2.07 3.75
CA TRP A 10 -13.68 1.83 2.32
C TRP A 10 -12.20 1.63 1.96
N SER A 11 -11.95 0.76 1.00
CA SER A 11 -10.64 0.59 0.39
C SER A 11 -10.77 0.35 -1.12
N GLY A 12 -9.75 0.68 -1.88
CA GLY A 12 -9.75 0.49 -3.32
C GLY A 12 -8.34 0.38 -3.89
N TYR A 13 -8.26 -0.21 -5.08
CA TYR A 13 -7.03 -0.33 -5.85
C TYR A 13 -7.20 0.25 -7.24
N TYR A 14 -6.27 1.11 -7.64
CA TYR A 14 -6.26 1.76 -8.95
C TYR A 14 -5.09 1.23 -9.77
N PRO A 15 -5.31 0.27 -10.70
CA PRO A 15 -4.24 -0.23 -11.57
C PRO A 15 -3.86 0.83 -12.61
N ILE A 16 -2.57 1.09 -12.76
CA ILE A 16 -2.05 2.11 -13.68
C ILE A 16 -1.13 1.53 -14.73
N ALA A 17 -0.25 0.62 -14.35
CA ALA A 17 0.81 0.12 -15.21
C ALA A 17 1.11 -1.35 -14.95
N HIS A 18 0.09 -2.21 -15.10
CA HIS A 18 0.27 -3.65 -15.19
C HIS A 18 0.50 -4.05 -16.66
N ASP A 19 1.26 -5.10 -16.88
CA ASP A 19 1.49 -5.64 -18.23
C ASP A 19 0.19 -6.10 -18.89
N THR A 20 -0.70 -6.71 -18.10
CA THR A 20 -1.98 -7.20 -18.59
C THR A 20 -3.08 -6.18 -18.28
N PRO A 21 -3.81 -5.71 -19.31
CA PRO A 21 -4.97 -4.83 -19.08
C PRO A 21 -6.09 -5.57 -18.32
N PRO A 22 -7.03 -4.85 -17.70
CA PRO A 22 -7.22 -3.41 -17.83
C PRO A 22 -6.39 -2.58 -16.86
N ASN A 23 -5.94 -1.41 -17.32
CA ASN A 23 -5.37 -0.35 -16.48
C ASN A 23 -6.25 0.89 -16.55
N MET A 24 -6.25 1.69 -15.49
CA MET A 24 -6.89 3.00 -15.49
C MET A 24 -5.98 4.03 -16.18
N ASP A 25 -6.56 5.09 -16.70
CA ASP A 25 -5.81 6.19 -17.29
C ASP A 25 -4.93 6.84 -16.22
N LYS A 26 -3.61 6.78 -16.42
CA LYS A 26 -2.63 7.32 -15.49
C LYS A 26 -2.82 8.82 -15.24
N ALA A 27 -3.17 9.60 -16.27
CA ALA A 27 -3.36 11.03 -16.14
C ALA A 27 -4.57 11.35 -15.25
N ILE A 28 -5.67 10.62 -15.40
CA ILE A 28 -6.89 10.79 -14.58
C ILE A 28 -6.60 10.43 -13.12
N VAL A 29 -5.97 9.29 -12.87
CA VAL A 29 -5.62 8.83 -11.52
C VAL A 29 -4.65 9.80 -10.86
N THR A 30 -3.63 10.26 -11.57
CA THR A 30 -2.66 11.23 -11.06
C THR A 30 -3.32 12.55 -10.68
N LYS A 31 -4.24 13.06 -11.51
CA LYS A 31 -4.98 14.29 -11.22
C LYS A 31 -5.84 14.13 -9.97
N TRP A 32 -6.52 13.01 -9.83
CA TRP A 32 -7.32 12.69 -8.66
C TRP A 32 -6.47 12.60 -7.40
N LEU A 33 -5.31 11.94 -7.46
CA LEU A 33 -4.36 11.83 -6.35
C LEU A 33 -3.83 13.19 -5.91
N LYS A 34 -3.48 14.05 -6.86
CA LYS A 34 -3.04 15.43 -6.55
C LYS A 34 -4.08 16.16 -5.74
N LYS A 35 -5.35 16.02 -6.08
CA LYS A 35 -6.46 16.59 -5.33
C LYS A 35 -6.57 15.99 -3.93
N GLN A 36 -6.53 14.65 -3.82
CA GLN A 36 -6.64 13.97 -2.53
C GLN A 36 -5.46 14.24 -1.60
N CYS A 37 -4.28 14.47 -2.14
CA CYS A 37 -3.07 14.77 -1.36
C CYS A 37 -2.88 16.27 -1.07
N SER A 38 -3.80 17.14 -1.52
CA SER A 38 -3.70 18.59 -1.37
C SER A 38 -4.31 19.13 -0.07
N PHE A 39 -4.93 18.30 0.75
CA PHE A 39 -5.58 18.71 1.98
C PHE A 39 -4.58 18.80 3.13
N GLU A 40 -4.32 19.99 3.62
CA GLU A 40 -3.37 20.26 4.70
C GLU A 40 -3.86 19.74 6.06
N ASP A 41 -5.17 19.59 6.24
CA ASP A 41 -5.81 19.14 7.48
C ASP A 41 -5.94 17.62 7.60
N LYS A 42 -5.52 16.87 6.59
CA LYS A 42 -5.59 15.41 6.58
C LYS A 42 -4.28 14.75 6.95
N ASN A 43 -4.40 13.56 7.54
CA ASN A 43 -3.27 12.68 7.80
C ASN A 43 -3.15 11.65 6.69
N TYR A 44 -1.93 11.44 6.23
CA TYR A 44 -1.59 10.46 5.19
C TYR A 44 -0.71 9.39 5.81
N ILE A 45 -1.25 8.18 5.91
CA ILE A 45 -0.66 7.08 6.67
C ILE A 45 -0.06 6.07 5.71
N PHE A 46 1.19 5.70 5.96
CA PHE A 46 1.96 4.76 5.16
C PHE A 46 2.62 3.72 6.06
N HIS A 47 3.02 2.63 5.46
CA HIS A 47 4.02 1.74 6.03
C HIS A 47 5.24 1.79 5.12
N ASN A 48 6.32 2.40 5.58
CA ASN A 48 7.49 2.80 4.80
C ASN A 48 7.19 3.99 3.87
N ALA A 49 6.86 5.12 4.47
CA ALA A 49 6.50 6.35 3.75
C ALA A 49 7.59 6.85 2.79
N PHE A 50 8.86 6.64 3.12
CA PHE A 50 9.97 7.03 2.27
C PHE A 50 9.85 6.45 0.86
N TYR A 51 9.46 5.19 0.76
CA TYR A 51 9.26 4.51 -0.52
C TYR A 51 8.04 5.06 -1.28
N ASP A 52 6.88 5.11 -0.61
CA ASP A 52 5.63 5.51 -1.25
C ASP A 52 5.60 6.99 -1.62
N VAL A 53 6.07 7.85 -0.74
CA VAL A 53 6.15 9.31 -1.01
C VAL A 53 7.12 9.60 -2.14
N GLY A 54 8.22 8.86 -2.23
CA GLY A 54 9.17 8.95 -3.34
C GLY A 54 8.53 8.64 -4.68
N TRP A 55 7.73 7.58 -4.77
CA TRP A 55 6.99 7.23 -5.98
C TRP A 55 5.92 8.27 -6.33
N LEU A 56 5.19 8.78 -5.34
CA LEU A 56 4.21 9.84 -5.56
C LEU A 56 4.87 11.12 -6.10
N LYS A 57 6.02 11.50 -5.56
CA LYS A 57 6.80 12.63 -6.07
C LYS A 57 7.25 12.42 -7.53
N ALA A 58 7.69 11.21 -7.87
CA ALA A 58 8.06 10.87 -9.24
C ALA A 58 6.89 10.99 -10.21
N MET A 59 5.65 10.80 -9.73
CA MET A 59 4.42 11.02 -10.50
C MET A 59 3.97 12.48 -10.51
N GLY A 60 4.66 13.37 -9.80
CA GLY A 60 4.28 14.78 -9.67
C GLY A 60 3.23 15.04 -8.59
N VAL A 61 3.05 14.13 -7.64
CA VAL A 61 2.08 14.26 -6.54
C VAL A 61 2.81 14.63 -5.25
N ASP A 62 2.47 15.80 -4.69
CA ASP A 62 2.98 16.27 -3.41
C ASP A 62 1.91 16.11 -2.32
N ILE A 63 2.31 15.58 -1.16
CA ILE A 63 1.45 15.47 -0.01
C ILE A 63 1.54 16.76 0.80
N LYS A 64 0.42 17.46 0.95
CA LYS A 64 0.34 18.73 1.67
C LYS A 64 -0.03 18.58 3.15
N GLY A 65 -0.58 17.42 3.54
CA GLY A 65 -0.93 17.14 4.92
C GLY A 65 0.19 16.45 5.70
N LYS A 66 -0.16 16.01 6.91
CA LYS A 66 0.78 15.31 7.79
C LYS A 66 1.04 13.89 7.29
N ILE A 67 2.31 13.55 7.16
CA ILE A 67 2.74 12.19 6.80
C ILE A 67 2.98 11.40 8.09
N ILE A 68 2.34 10.23 8.17
CA ILE A 68 2.48 9.30 9.30
C ILE A 68 3.03 7.99 8.73
N ASP A 69 4.07 7.45 9.38
CA ASP A 69 4.69 6.20 8.97
C ASP A 69 4.64 5.18 10.11
N THR A 70 3.86 4.12 9.93
CA THR A 70 3.74 3.05 10.93
C THR A 70 5.04 2.24 11.09
N LEU A 71 5.91 2.22 10.08
CA LEU A 71 7.24 1.62 10.20
C LEU A 71 8.13 2.37 11.21
N ILE A 72 7.92 3.68 11.35
CA ILE A 72 8.62 4.52 12.32
C ILE A 72 7.88 4.51 13.67
N ALA A 73 6.55 4.54 13.65
CA ALA A 73 5.75 4.58 14.87
C ALA A 73 5.86 3.29 15.70
N ALA A 74 5.90 2.13 15.05
CA ALA A 74 5.95 0.84 15.75
C ALA A 74 7.17 0.68 16.65
N PRO A 75 8.42 1.02 16.24
CA PRO A 75 9.57 1.00 17.15
C PRO A 75 9.46 1.95 18.33
N LEU A 76 8.74 3.05 18.19
CA LEU A 76 8.51 4.00 19.28
C LEU A 76 7.55 3.44 20.34
N VAL A 77 6.66 2.53 19.92
CA VAL A 77 5.74 1.83 20.86
C VAL A 77 6.47 0.69 21.56
N ASP A 78 7.26 -0.09 20.85
CA ASP A 78 8.03 -1.20 21.41
C ASP A 78 9.34 -1.37 20.63
N GLU A 79 10.42 -0.84 21.19
CA GLU A 79 11.77 -0.89 20.60
C GLU A 79 12.41 -2.27 20.64
N ASN A 80 11.89 -3.17 21.47
CA ASN A 80 12.48 -4.50 21.67
C ASN A 80 12.05 -5.54 20.63
N ARG A 81 11.18 -5.17 19.72
CA ARG A 81 10.76 -6.06 18.65
C ARG A 81 11.88 -6.24 17.62
N PHE A 82 12.01 -7.45 17.07
CA PHE A 82 13.00 -7.76 16.06
C PHE A 82 12.52 -7.44 14.63
N ARG A 83 11.22 -7.40 14.40
CA ARG A 83 10.64 -7.18 13.08
C ARG A 83 9.53 -6.15 13.11
N PHE A 84 9.54 -5.27 12.12
CA PHE A 84 8.57 -4.19 11.96
C PHE A 84 7.90 -4.21 10.58
N ASP A 85 7.98 -5.33 9.85
CA ASP A 85 7.24 -5.50 8.60
C ASP A 85 5.73 -5.54 8.88
N LEU A 86 4.97 -5.06 7.89
CA LEU A 86 3.52 -4.91 8.05
C LEU A 86 2.82 -6.23 8.40
N ASN A 87 3.26 -7.33 7.80
CA ASN A 87 2.69 -8.65 8.05
C ASN A 87 2.87 -9.10 9.50
N THR A 88 4.07 -8.95 10.06
CA THR A 88 4.36 -9.28 11.46
C THR A 88 3.59 -8.40 12.43
N LEU A 89 3.57 -7.10 12.18
CA LEU A 89 2.84 -6.14 13.03
C LEU A 89 1.33 -6.40 13.00
N SER A 90 0.76 -6.69 11.84
CA SER A 90 -0.67 -6.97 11.73
C SER A 90 -1.06 -8.26 12.46
N LYS A 91 -0.24 -9.28 12.39
CA LYS A 91 -0.45 -10.53 13.10
C LYS A 91 -0.42 -10.33 14.62
N ASP A 92 0.58 -9.59 15.11
CA ASP A 92 0.79 -9.44 16.54
C ASP A 92 -0.17 -8.45 17.20
N TYR A 93 -0.45 -7.31 16.55
CA TYR A 93 -1.30 -6.27 17.11
C TYR A 93 -2.77 -6.40 16.73
N LEU A 94 -3.07 -6.85 15.52
CA LEU A 94 -4.43 -6.91 14.99
C LEU A 94 -4.98 -8.34 14.92
N GLN A 95 -4.13 -9.35 15.17
CA GLN A 95 -4.47 -10.76 15.03
C GLN A 95 -4.96 -11.12 13.61
N GLU A 96 -4.47 -10.38 12.62
CA GLU A 96 -4.77 -10.59 11.21
C GLU A 96 -3.55 -11.16 10.50
N SER A 97 -3.73 -12.20 9.69
CA SER A 97 -2.69 -12.72 8.82
C SER A 97 -3.05 -12.47 7.37
N LYS A 98 -2.11 -11.90 6.61
CA LYS A 98 -2.24 -11.77 5.18
C LYS A 98 -1.82 -13.07 4.52
N SER A 99 -2.65 -13.59 3.62
CA SER A 99 -2.27 -14.73 2.81
C SER A 99 -1.50 -14.26 1.58
N GLU A 100 -0.18 -14.30 1.65
CA GLU A 100 0.69 -14.09 0.49
C GLU A 100 0.75 -15.36 -0.40
N ALA A 101 0.30 -16.48 0.11
CA ALA A 101 0.40 -17.78 -0.57
C ALA A 101 -0.28 -17.76 -1.94
N GLN A 102 -1.49 -17.22 -2.03
CA GLN A 102 -2.23 -17.12 -3.29
C GLN A 102 -1.53 -16.23 -4.31
N LEU A 103 -0.94 -15.13 -3.85
CA LEU A 103 -0.22 -14.20 -4.72
C LEU A 103 1.07 -14.84 -5.24
N TYR A 104 1.82 -15.52 -4.39
CA TYR A 104 3.04 -16.25 -4.78
C TYR A 104 2.74 -17.41 -5.72
N GLU A 105 1.65 -18.11 -5.49
CA GLU A 105 1.20 -19.21 -6.35
C GLU A 105 0.81 -18.69 -7.74
N ALA A 106 0.07 -17.59 -7.81
CA ALA A 106 -0.27 -16.95 -9.07
C ALA A 106 0.99 -16.48 -9.83
N ALA A 107 1.95 -15.85 -9.15
CA ALA A 107 3.21 -15.44 -9.74
C ALA A 107 3.99 -16.65 -10.29
N LYS A 108 4.03 -17.75 -9.55
CA LYS A 108 4.70 -18.98 -9.96
C LYS A 108 4.04 -19.61 -11.18
N MET A 109 2.72 -19.61 -11.24
CA MET A 109 1.97 -20.13 -12.40
C MET A 109 2.24 -19.31 -13.67
N TRP A 110 2.53 -18.02 -13.53
CA TRP A 110 2.87 -17.12 -14.63
C TRP A 110 4.38 -17.12 -14.94
N GLY A 111 5.18 -17.89 -14.19
CA GLY A 111 6.64 -17.92 -14.37
C GLY A 111 7.34 -16.63 -13.94
N LEU A 112 6.77 -15.90 -12.98
CA LEU A 112 7.28 -14.62 -12.52
C LEU A 112 7.92 -14.74 -11.14
N ASP A 113 8.88 -13.83 -10.86
CA ASP A 113 9.42 -13.65 -9.52
C ASP A 113 8.40 -12.91 -8.63
N PRO A 114 7.89 -13.55 -7.55
CA PRO A 114 6.85 -12.93 -6.72
C PRO A 114 7.31 -11.67 -5.97
N LYS A 115 8.61 -11.41 -5.87
CA LYS A 115 9.13 -10.22 -5.20
C LYS A 115 9.39 -9.04 -6.15
N ALA A 116 9.80 -9.32 -7.38
CA ALA A 116 10.25 -8.30 -8.31
C ALA A 116 9.31 -8.05 -9.48
N GLU A 117 8.44 -9.01 -9.81
CA GLU A 117 7.67 -9.01 -11.07
C GLU A 117 6.15 -9.03 -10.88
N LEU A 118 5.63 -8.66 -9.69
CA LEU A 118 4.19 -8.63 -9.43
C LEU A 118 3.42 -7.68 -10.37
N TRP A 119 4.07 -6.62 -10.85
CA TRP A 119 3.46 -5.67 -11.78
C TRP A 119 3.08 -6.30 -13.13
N LYS A 120 3.65 -7.45 -13.46
CA LYS A 120 3.33 -8.22 -14.66
C LYS A 120 2.04 -9.03 -14.51
N LEU A 121 1.57 -9.27 -13.28
CA LEU A 121 0.30 -9.92 -13.04
C LEU A 121 -0.87 -8.98 -13.33
N PRO A 122 -2.04 -9.51 -13.75
CA PRO A 122 -3.26 -8.73 -13.85
C PRO A 122 -3.63 -8.09 -12.50
N ALA A 123 -4.27 -6.94 -12.55
CA ALA A 123 -4.73 -6.24 -11.36
C ALA A 123 -5.65 -7.09 -10.47
N SER A 124 -6.42 -8.01 -11.06
CA SER A 124 -7.27 -8.95 -10.32
C SER A 124 -6.50 -9.87 -9.36
N HIS A 125 -5.23 -10.14 -9.64
CA HIS A 125 -4.38 -10.96 -8.75
C HIS A 125 -3.70 -10.13 -7.65
N VAL A 126 -3.38 -8.88 -7.93
CA VAL A 126 -2.59 -8.01 -7.05
C VAL A 126 -3.47 -7.04 -6.25
N GLY A 127 -4.60 -6.60 -6.83
CA GLY A 127 -5.42 -5.52 -6.29
C GLY A 127 -5.96 -5.81 -4.89
N GLU A 128 -6.52 -6.98 -4.66
CA GLU A 128 -7.06 -7.37 -3.36
C GLU A 128 -5.98 -7.37 -2.28
N TYR A 129 -4.80 -7.90 -2.60
CA TYR A 129 -3.66 -7.91 -1.70
C TYR A 129 -3.19 -6.49 -1.35
N ALA A 130 -3.09 -5.61 -2.34
CA ALA A 130 -2.69 -4.23 -2.16
C ALA A 130 -3.73 -3.42 -1.36
N GLU A 131 -5.03 -3.63 -1.61
CA GLU A 131 -6.10 -3.03 -0.82
C GLU A 131 -6.03 -3.45 0.64
N GLN A 132 -5.78 -4.72 0.90
CA GLN A 132 -5.64 -5.25 2.25
C GLN A 132 -4.45 -4.60 2.96
N ASP A 133 -3.33 -4.40 2.28
CA ASP A 133 -2.17 -3.69 2.83
C ASP A 133 -2.52 -2.28 3.28
N ALA A 134 -3.23 -1.52 2.48
CA ALA A 134 -3.66 -0.17 2.81
C ALA A 134 -4.63 -0.16 4.00
N ALA A 135 -5.62 -1.04 4.00
CA ALA A 135 -6.59 -1.15 5.08
C ALA A 135 -5.94 -1.58 6.41
N VAL A 136 -5.02 -2.54 6.36
CA VAL A 136 -4.26 -3.00 7.53
C VAL A 136 -3.38 -1.88 8.08
N THR A 137 -2.72 -1.11 7.24
CA THR A 137 -1.88 0.02 7.66
C THR A 137 -2.71 1.06 8.43
N LEU A 138 -3.91 1.37 7.96
CA LEU A 138 -4.82 2.27 8.64
C LEU A 138 -5.23 1.73 10.02
N ARG A 139 -5.63 0.46 10.09
CA ARG A 139 -6.01 -0.19 11.35
C ARG A 139 -4.83 -0.27 12.32
N LEU A 140 -3.64 -0.54 11.83
CA LEU A 140 -2.43 -0.58 12.64
C LEU A 140 -2.14 0.78 13.27
N TRP A 141 -2.23 1.85 12.51
CA TRP A 141 -2.06 3.21 13.04
C TRP A 141 -3.09 3.51 14.14
N ASN A 142 -4.34 3.17 13.92
CA ASN A 142 -5.39 3.39 14.91
C ASN A 142 -5.17 2.57 16.18
N HIS A 143 -4.51 1.41 16.08
CA HIS A 143 -4.16 0.58 17.23
C HIS A 143 -2.96 1.14 18.00
N LEU A 144 -1.95 1.61 17.30
CA LEU A 144 -0.76 2.20 17.92
C LEU A 144 -1.11 3.54 18.57
#